data_fbedfc8294193973050db6b31be0426a
#
_entry.id   fbedfc8294193973050db6b31be0426a
#
_cell.length_a   1.000
_cell.length_b   1.000
_cell.length_c   1.000
_cell.angle_alpha   90.00
_cell.angle_beta   90.00
_cell.angle_gamma   90.00
#
_symmetry.space_group_name_H-M   'P 1'
#
loop_
_entity.id
_entity.type
_entity.pdbx_description
1 polymer ?
#
loop_
_entity_poly.entity_id
_entity_poly.type
_entity_poly.pdbx_seq_one_letter_code
_entity_poly.pdbx_strand_id
1 'polypeptide(L)'
;MLLPEPADEDVRARLAALVGALWDLGLEVGHAVRTVDECMIAAADDITVQTNLLEARLLAGNPALFAELSARYHDALDVRTFFKAKLLEQEQRYARFNDTPYALEPNCKESPGGLRDLQMLGWIARAAGLGRSWRDLARHRLITGGEASELRNVERFLQHIRIRLHYLTGRAEDRLLFDHQEKLARILGIE
;
A
#
# COMPACT_ATOMS: atom_id res chain seq x y z
N MET A 1 2.53 3.09 -15.64
CA MET A 1 3.56 2.79 -16.66
C MET A 1 4.35 4.08 -16.89
N LEU A 2 5.68 3.98 -16.94
CA LEU A 2 6.58 5.13 -17.04
C LEU A 2 7.12 5.22 -18.48
N LEU A 3 7.03 6.40 -19.09
CA LEU A 3 7.50 6.68 -20.44
C LEU A 3 8.62 7.72 -20.43
N PRO A 4 9.58 7.65 -21.38
CA PRO A 4 10.64 8.66 -21.50
C PRO A 4 10.10 10.01 -22.01
N GLU A 5 9.04 9.97 -22.81
CA GLU A 5 8.36 11.12 -23.43
C GLU A 5 6.85 10.88 -23.51
N PRO A 6 6.02 11.90 -23.75
CA PRO A 6 4.58 11.72 -23.90
C PRO A 6 4.23 10.70 -24.98
N ALA A 7 3.25 9.85 -24.70
CA ALA A 7 2.83 8.78 -25.60
C ALA A 7 2.26 9.36 -26.92
N ASP A 8 2.79 8.91 -28.04
CA ASP A 8 2.15 9.07 -29.35
C ASP A 8 0.93 8.14 -29.49
N GLU A 9 0.26 8.17 -30.62
CA GLU A 9 -0.97 7.41 -30.85
C GLU A 9 -0.71 5.90 -30.91
N ASP A 10 0.40 5.47 -31.49
CA ASP A 10 0.79 4.06 -31.58
C ASP A 10 1.13 3.47 -30.18
N VAL A 11 1.90 4.22 -29.39
CA VAL A 11 2.21 3.83 -27.99
C VAL A 11 0.94 3.78 -27.16
N ARG A 12 0.00 4.73 -27.31
CA ARG A 12 -1.29 4.71 -26.61
C ARG A 12 -2.10 3.47 -26.96
N ALA A 13 -2.19 3.13 -28.24
CA ALA A 13 -2.92 1.95 -28.70
C ALA A 13 -2.35 0.65 -28.11
N ARG A 14 -1.01 0.51 -28.10
CA ARG A 14 -0.35 -0.66 -27.47
C ARG A 14 -0.57 -0.74 -25.96
N LEU A 15 -0.51 0.38 -25.27
CA LEU A 15 -0.76 0.42 -23.83
C LEU A 15 -2.22 0.09 -23.52
N ALA A 16 -3.17 0.60 -24.31
CA ALA A 16 -4.58 0.26 -24.17
C ALA A 16 -4.82 -1.25 -24.38
N ALA A 17 -4.18 -1.85 -25.39
CA ALA A 17 -4.26 -3.30 -25.62
C ALA A 17 -3.67 -4.11 -24.44
N LEU A 18 -2.54 -3.66 -23.87
CA LEU A 18 -1.96 -4.31 -22.69
C LEU A 18 -2.89 -4.24 -21.48
N VAL A 19 -3.48 -3.09 -21.20
CA VAL A 19 -4.43 -2.91 -20.08
C VAL A 19 -5.68 -3.76 -20.31
N GLY A 20 -6.21 -3.78 -21.55
CA GLY A 20 -7.33 -4.63 -21.92
C GLY A 20 -7.03 -6.12 -21.67
N ALA A 21 -5.88 -6.61 -22.11
CA ALA A 21 -5.47 -7.98 -21.87
C ALA A 21 -5.36 -8.34 -20.37
N LEU A 22 -4.91 -7.40 -19.52
CA LEU A 22 -4.87 -7.61 -18.07
C LEU A 22 -6.28 -7.70 -17.46
N TRP A 23 -7.21 -6.89 -17.95
CA TRP A 23 -8.62 -6.97 -17.53
C TRP A 23 -9.30 -8.26 -18.01
N ASP A 24 -9.01 -8.71 -19.23
CA ASP A 24 -9.52 -9.98 -19.77
C ASP A 24 -9.03 -11.19 -18.95
N LEU A 25 -7.86 -11.08 -18.32
CA LEU A 25 -7.36 -12.06 -17.35
C LEU A 25 -8.04 -11.96 -15.97
N GLY A 26 -9.01 -11.08 -15.79
CA GLY A 26 -9.72 -10.86 -14.52
C GLY A 26 -8.92 -10.03 -13.48
N LEU A 27 -7.87 -9.33 -13.90
CA LEU A 27 -7.09 -8.48 -13.03
C LEU A 27 -7.70 -7.07 -12.98
N GLU A 28 -8.12 -6.63 -11.80
CA GLU A 28 -8.55 -5.25 -11.56
C GLU A 28 -7.33 -4.31 -11.50
N VAL A 29 -6.83 -3.90 -12.65
CA VAL A 29 -5.61 -3.07 -12.75
C VAL A 29 -5.99 -1.60 -12.81
N GLY A 30 -5.71 -0.88 -11.71
CA GLY A 30 -5.60 0.58 -11.76
C GLY A 30 -4.33 0.96 -12.51
N HIS A 31 -4.43 1.84 -13.50
CA HIS A 31 -3.28 2.22 -14.32
C HIS A 31 -3.15 3.73 -14.49
N ALA A 32 -1.93 4.18 -14.65
CA ALA A 32 -1.58 5.50 -15.13
C ALA A 32 -0.40 5.39 -16.09
N VAL A 33 -0.38 6.22 -17.12
CA VAL A 33 0.72 6.34 -18.08
C VAL A 33 1.26 7.76 -17.93
N ARG A 34 2.52 7.89 -17.56
CA ARG A 34 3.11 9.20 -17.27
C ARG A 34 4.59 9.23 -17.64
N THR A 35 5.08 10.38 -17.98
CA THR A 35 6.50 10.70 -17.98
C THR A 35 7.00 10.94 -16.55
N VAL A 36 8.32 11.09 -16.38
CA VAL A 36 8.90 11.46 -15.07
C VAL A 36 8.34 12.81 -14.59
N ASP A 37 8.27 13.81 -15.46
CA ASP A 37 7.73 15.14 -15.11
C ASP A 37 6.26 15.07 -14.69
N GLU A 38 5.44 14.35 -15.44
CA GLU A 38 4.02 14.15 -15.10
C GLU A 38 3.84 13.40 -13.78
N CYS A 39 4.73 12.46 -13.46
CA CYS A 39 4.74 11.80 -12.13
C CYS A 39 5.03 12.80 -11.01
N MET A 40 6.00 13.70 -11.21
CA MET A 40 6.36 14.71 -10.22
C MET A 40 5.25 15.73 -10.00
N ILE A 41 4.61 16.20 -11.07
CA ILE A 41 3.44 17.10 -11.00
C ILE A 41 2.30 16.41 -10.22
N ALA A 42 1.94 15.18 -10.60
CA ALA A 42 0.87 14.46 -9.94
C ALA A 42 1.17 14.16 -8.45
N ALA A 43 2.44 13.92 -8.12
CA ALA A 43 2.85 13.69 -6.73
C ALA A 43 2.81 14.97 -5.87
N ALA A 44 3.00 16.15 -6.47
CA ALA A 44 2.89 17.41 -5.74
C ALA A 44 1.46 17.68 -5.26
N ASP A 45 0.45 17.22 -6.00
CA ASP A 45 -0.96 17.51 -5.73
C ASP A 45 -1.68 16.40 -4.95
N ASP A 46 -1.18 15.14 -4.99
CA ASP A 46 -1.90 13.99 -4.44
C ASP A 46 -0.99 13.09 -3.59
N ILE A 47 -1.30 13.02 -2.29
CA ILE A 47 -0.60 12.16 -1.33
C ILE A 47 -0.72 10.67 -1.67
N THR A 48 -1.78 10.24 -2.37
CA THR A 48 -1.95 8.86 -2.82
C THR A 48 -0.93 8.54 -3.91
N VAL A 49 -0.70 9.49 -4.83
CA VAL A 49 0.36 9.36 -5.85
C VAL A 49 1.73 9.34 -5.20
N GLN A 50 2.00 10.21 -4.22
CA GLN A 50 3.24 10.16 -3.43
C GLN A 50 3.46 8.78 -2.81
N THR A 51 2.44 8.23 -2.17
CA THR A 51 2.52 6.91 -1.55
C THR A 51 2.80 5.81 -2.58
N ASN A 52 2.14 5.86 -3.74
CA ASN A 52 2.36 4.91 -4.83
C ASN A 52 3.79 4.98 -5.39
N LEU A 53 4.34 6.18 -5.54
CA LEU A 53 5.74 6.36 -5.98
C LEU A 53 6.73 5.87 -4.94
N LEU A 54 6.46 6.09 -3.66
CA LEU A 54 7.27 5.60 -2.55
C LEU A 54 7.36 4.06 -2.51
N GLU A 55 6.30 3.36 -2.95
CA GLU A 55 6.22 1.91 -3.04
C GLU A 55 6.56 1.35 -4.44
N ALA A 56 6.82 2.22 -5.40
CA ALA A 56 7.06 1.80 -6.77
C ALA A 56 8.27 0.84 -6.88
N ARG A 57 8.12 -0.12 -7.77
CA ARG A 57 9.17 -1.08 -8.13
C ARG A 57 9.19 -1.32 -9.62
N LEU A 58 10.35 -1.47 -10.18
CA LEU A 58 10.52 -1.86 -11.58
C LEU A 58 10.15 -3.34 -11.73
N LEU A 59 9.16 -3.64 -12.55
CA LEU A 59 8.81 -5.03 -12.92
C LEU A 59 9.47 -5.40 -14.25
N ALA A 60 9.45 -4.48 -15.21
CA ALA A 60 10.06 -4.63 -16.52
C ALA A 60 10.30 -3.23 -17.13
N GLY A 61 11.20 -3.13 -18.09
CA GLY A 61 11.45 -1.91 -18.84
C GLY A 61 12.83 -1.30 -18.56
N ASN A 62 12.95 0.04 -18.68
CA ASN A 62 14.21 0.76 -18.61
C ASN A 62 14.61 1.06 -17.14
N PRO A 63 15.69 0.44 -16.59
CA PRO A 63 16.15 0.70 -15.22
C PRO A 63 16.62 2.15 -15.00
N ALA A 64 17.23 2.78 -16.02
CA ALA A 64 17.75 4.14 -15.89
C ALA A 64 16.60 5.14 -15.74
N LEU A 65 15.53 5.00 -16.51
CA LEU A 65 14.34 5.84 -16.40
C LEU A 65 13.65 5.68 -15.03
N PHE A 66 13.58 4.45 -14.50
CA PHE A 66 13.05 4.22 -13.17
C PHE A 66 13.95 4.80 -12.07
N ALA A 67 15.28 4.70 -12.23
CA ALA A 67 16.22 5.30 -11.29
C ALA A 67 16.12 6.82 -11.28
N GLU A 68 15.95 7.46 -12.45
CA GLU A 68 15.71 8.91 -12.56
C GLU A 68 14.45 9.33 -11.79
N LEU A 69 13.31 8.64 -12.03
CA LEU A 69 12.07 8.90 -11.29
C LEU A 69 12.29 8.78 -9.79
N SER A 70 12.95 7.69 -9.37
CA SER A 70 13.18 7.42 -7.94
C SER A 70 14.03 8.50 -7.29
N ALA A 71 15.11 8.93 -7.94
CA ALA A 71 16.00 9.98 -7.45
C ALA A 71 15.23 11.31 -7.32
N ARG A 72 14.59 11.75 -8.39
CA ARG A 72 13.84 13.02 -8.41
C ARG A 72 12.71 13.04 -7.37
N TYR A 73 12.01 11.91 -7.22
CA TYR A 73 10.95 11.80 -6.22
C TYR A 73 11.50 11.91 -4.79
N HIS A 74 12.62 11.22 -4.48
CA HIS A 74 13.24 11.29 -3.14
C HIS A 74 13.76 12.69 -2.83
N ASP A 75 14.35 13.38 -3.80
CA ASP A 75 14.86 14.73 -3.64
C ASP A 75 13.75 15.76 -3.40
N ALA A 76 12.56 15.54 -4.00
CA ALA A 76 11.41 16.43 -3.86
C ALA A 76 10.52 16.13 -2.66
N LEU A 77 10.68 14.97 -2.02
CA LEU A 77 9.80 14.51 -0.96
C LEU A 77 10.02 15.30 0.34
N ASP A 78 9.06 16.13 0.71
CA ASP A 78 9.00 16.72 2.07
C ASP A 78 8.40 15.71 3.05
N VAL A 79 9.29 15.07 3.81
CA VAL A 79 8.94 14.04 4.80
C VAL A 79 7.97 14.56 5.85
N ARG A 80 8.12 15.83 6.29
CA ARG A 80 7.26 16.43 7.31
C ARG A 80 5.84 16.64 6.78
N THR A 81 5.70 17.15 5.58
CA THR A 81 4.40 17.35 4.92
C THR A 81 3.75 16.01 4.62
N PHE A 82 4.52 15.03 4.14
CA PHE A 82 4.04 13.66 3.93
C PHE A 82 3.51 13.03 5.22
N PHE A 83 4.25 13.14 6.33
CA PHE A 83 3.83 12.64 7.64
C PHE A 83 2.51 13.27 8.10
N LYS A 84 2.39 14.60 8.02
CA LYS A 84 1.15 15.31 8.41
C LYS A 84 -0.06 14.86 7.58
N ALA A 85 0.14 14.72 6.27
CA ALA A 85 -0.92 14.25 5.37
C ALA A 85 -1.35 12.82 5.70
N LYS A 86 -0.40 11.93 6.03
CA LYS A 86 -0.71 10.55 6.45
C LYS A 86 -1.44 10.49 7.80
N LEU A 87 -1.10 11.35 8.74
CA LEU A 87 -1.87 11.47 9.99
C LEU A 87 -3.31 11.90 9.73
N LEU A 88 -3.51 12.91 8.88
CA LEU A 88 -4.85 13.37 8.52
C LEU A 88 -5.68 12.26 7.84
N GLU A 89 -5.07 11.50 6.92
CA GLU A 89 -5.72 10.32 6.33
C GLU A 89 -6.11 9.27 7.39
N GLN A 90 -5.26 9.07 8.40
CA GLN A 90 -5.54 8.13 9.50
C GLN A 90 -6.70 8.63 10.36
N GLU A 91 -6.72 9.89 10.74
CA GLU A 91 -7.81 10.49 11.52
C GLU A 91 -9.14 10.39 10.78
N GLN A 92 -9.18 10.74 9.49
CA GLN A 92 -10.35 10.62 8.65
C GLN A 92 -10.83 9.17 8.49
N ARG A 93 -9.89 8.22 8.43
CA ARG A 93 -10.19 6.80 8.38
C ARG A 93 -10.76 6.30 9.71
N TYR A 94 -10.14 6.66 10.82
CA TYR A 94 -10.59 6.26 12.16
C TYR A 94 -12.01 6.76 12.44
N ALA A 95 -12.34 8.01 12.10
CA ALA A 95 -13.67 8.57 12.25
C ALA A 95 -14.75 7.72 11.54
N ARG A 96 -14.43 7.08 10.40
CA ARG A 96 -15.35 6.16 9.70
C ARG A 96 -15.61 4.86 10.45
N PHE A 97 -14.77 4.50 11.41
CA PHE A 97 -14.86 3.30 12.24
C PHE A 97 -15.12 3.64 13.72
N ASN A 98 -15.74 4.81 13.99
CA ASN A 98 -16.11 5.29 15.33
C ASN A 98 -14.91 5.33 16.31
N ASP A 99 -13.71 5.54 15.81
CA ASP A 99 -12.44 5.63 16.57
C ASP A 99 -12.19 4.42 17.51
N THR A 100 -12.76 3.25 17.19
CA THR A 100 -12.64 2.06 18.03
C THR A 100 -12.03 0.87 17.31
N PRO A 101 -11.05 0.18 17.92
CA PRO A 101 -10.54 -1.12 17.47
C PRO A 101 -11.44 -2.29 17.88
N TYR A 102 -12.44 -2.07 18.75
CA TYR A 102 -13.28 -3.12 19.37
C TYR A 102 -14.62 -3.30 18.65
N ALA A 103 -14.65 -3.15 17.33
CA ALA A 103 -15.85 -3.44 16.56
C ALA A 103 -16.13 -4.96 16.55
N LEU A 104 -17.42 -5.35 16.65
CA LEU A 104 -17.82 -6.76 16.58
C LEU A 104 -17.56 -7.39 15.22
N GLU A 105 -17.60 -6.58 14.16
CA GLU A 105 -17.28 -6.95 12.78
C GLU A 105 -16.18 -6.02 12.24
N PRO A 106 -14.92 -6.18 12.71
CA PRO A 106 -13.84 -5.28 12.33
C PRO A 106 -13.45 -5.44 10.87
N ASN A 107 -12.99 -4.35 10.26
CA ASN A 107 -12.31 -4.42 8.98
C ASN A 107 -10.80 -4.67 9.24
N CYS A 108 -10.29 -5.84 8.87
CA CYS A 108 -8.91 -6.25 9.17
C CYS A 108 -7.84 -5.39 8.48
N LYS A 109 -8.24 -4.57 7.51
CA LYS A 109 -7.37 -3.64 6.79
C LYS A 109 -7.51 -2.20 7.29
N GLU A 110 -8.74 -1.68 7.34
CA GLU A 110 -8.99 -0.24 7.50
C GLU A 110 -9.39 0.18 8.92
N SER A 111 -9.89 -0.72 9.78
CA SER A 111 -10.21 -0.38 11.17
C SER A 111 -8.96 0.02 11.96
N PRO A 112 -9.10 0.84 13.03
CA PRO A 112 -8.00 1.10 13.95
C PRO A 112 -7.32 -0.19 14.42
N GLY A 113 -5.99 -0.24 14.35
CA GLY A 113 -5.20 -1.45 14.60
C GLY A 113 -5.11 -2.44 13.43
N GLY A 114 -5.71 -2.15 12.29
CA GLY A 114 -5.67 -2.99 11.10
C GLY A 114 -4.38 -2.84 10.26
N LEU A 115 -4.32 -3.58 9.15
CA LEU A 115 -3.15 -3.59 8.26
C LEU A 115 -2.76 -2.21 7.74
N ARG A 116 -3.71 -1.29 7.58
CA ARG A 116 -3.44 0.05 7.10
C ARG A 116 -2.55 0.85 8.05
N ASP A 117 -2.67 0.63 9.36
CA ASP A 117 -1.80 1.29 10.34
C ASP A 117 -0.36 0.82 10.21
N LEU A 118 -0.15 -0.47 10.05
CA LEU A 118 1.19 -1.02 9.81
C LEU A 118 1.79 -0.52 8.49
N GLN A 119 0.97 -0.44 7.43
CA GLN A 119 1.39 0.12 6.15
C GLN A 119 1.77 1.59 6.29
N MET A 120 0.97 2.38 7.01
CA MET A 120 1.26 3.79 7.24
C MET A 120 2.60 4.00 7.95
N LEU A 121 2.88 3.24 9.00
CA LEU A 121 4.18 3.25 9.67
C LEU A 121 5.32 2.92 8.70
N GLY A 122 5.13 1.92 7.85
CA GLY A 122 6.09 1.54 6.81
C GLY A 122 6.32 2.65 5.78
N TRP A 123 5.28 3.36 5.35
CA TRP A 123 5.40 4.49 4.43
C TRP A 123 6.15 5.67 5.05
N ILE A 124 5.82 6.01 6.29
CA ILE A 124 6.52 7.07 7.03
C ILE A 124 8.00 6.73 7.21
N ALA A 125 8.30 5.47 7.57
CA ALA A 125 9.67 4.99 7.71
C ALA A 125 10.46 5.10 6.40
N ARG A 126 9.87 4.70 5.28
CA ARG A 126 10.49 4.84 3.95
C ARG A 126 10.70 6.29 3.57
N ALA A 127 9.69 7.12 3.74
CA ALA A 127 9.77 8.56 3.45
C ALA A 127 10.90 9.23 4.24
N ALA A 128 11.08 8.82 5.50
CA ALA A 128 12.15 9.32 6.39
C ALA A 128 13.53 8.68 6.14
N GLY A 129 13.67 7.79 5.16
CA GLY A 129 14.94 7.09 4.89
C GLY A 129 15.35 6.06 5.95
N LEU A 130 14.42 5.62 6.80
CA LEU A 130 14.65 4.70 7.93
C LEU A 130 14.60 3.22 7.52
N GLY A 131 14.43 2.95 6.22
CA GLY A 131 14.41 1.60 5.65
C GLY A 131 13.03 1.11 5.23
N ARG A 132 12.96 -0.18 4.92
CA ARG A 132 11.76 -0.81 4.30
C ARG A 132 11.19 -1.96 5.12
N SER A 133 11.75 -2.24 6.29
CA SER A 133 11.35 -3.37 7.13
C SER A 133 11.34 -2.99 8.61
N TRP A 134 10.58 -3.71 9.42
CA TRP A 134 10.60 -3.58 10.88
C TRP A 134 12.01 -3.76 11.46
N ARG A 135 12.83 -4.61 10.85
CA ARG A 135 14.23 -4.80 11.24
C ARG A 135 15.08 -3.54 11.01
N ASP A 136 14.79 -2.77 9.98
CA ASP A 136 15.50 -1.52 9.73
C ASP A 136 15.17 -0.49 10.80
N LEU A 137 13.91 -0.38 11.22
CA LEU A 137 13.51 0.46 12.35
C LEU A 137 14.22 0.06 13.65
N ALA A 138 14.40 -1.24 13.89
CA ALA A 138 15.17 -1.72 15.03
C ALA A 138 16.66 -1.35 14.93
N ARG A 139 17.28 -1.38 13.75
CA ARG A 139 18.65 -0.89 13.53
C ARG A 139 18.79 0.60 13.82
N HIS A 140 17.77 1.38 13.50
CA HIS A 140 17.71 2.81 13.84
C HIS A 140 17.30 3.08 15.30
N ARG A 141 17.11 2.04 16.13
CA ARG A 141 16.73 2.13 17.55
C ARG A 141 15.40 2.82 17.81
N LEU A 142 14.51 2.82 16.84
CA LEU A 142 13.14 3.34 16.97
C LEU A 142 12.22 2.34 17.65
N ILE A 143 12.51 1.05 17.49
CA ILE A 143 11.86 -0.07 18.15
C ILE A 143 12.92 -1.09 18.57
N THR A 144 12.58 -1.96 19.48
CA THR A 144 13.43 -3.09 19.87
C THR A 144 13.38 -4.23 18.85
N GLY A 145 14.34 -5.17 18.91
CA GLY A 145 14.30 -6.37 18.07
C GLY A 145 13.09 -7.27 18.37
N GLY A 146 12.63 -7.28 19.63
CA GLY A 146 11.42 -7.98 20.05
C GLY A 146 10.18 -7.38 19.39
N GLU A 147 9.98 -6.09 19.52
CA GLU A 147 8.86 -5.35 18.87
C GLU A 147 8.88 -5.52 17.34
N ALA A 148 10.04 -5.48 16.70
CA ALA A 148 10.15 -5.72 15.26
C ALA A 148 9.69 -7.14 14.85
N SER A 149 9.92 -8.12 15.71
CA SER A 149 9.45 -9.50 15.48
C SER A 149 7.96 -9.62 15.72
N GLU A 150 7.45 -8.98 16.75
CA GLU A 150 6.01 -8.95 17.08
C GLU A 150 5.22 -8.26 15.97
N LEU A 151 5.61 -7.06 15.54
CA LEU A 151 4.97 -6.34 14.43
C LEU A 151 4.92 -7.18 13.16
N ARG A 152 6.00 -7.91 12.84
CA ARG A 152 6.02 -8.82 11.69
C ARG A 152 5.03 -9.96 11.83
N ASN A 153 4.90 -10.53 13.02
CA ASN A 153 3.97 -11.62 13.28
C ASN A 153 2.52 -11.15 13.19
N VAL A 154 2.22 -9.97 13.77
CA VAL A 154 0.90 -9.34 13.68
C VAL A 154 0.55 -9.02 12.22
N GLU A 155 1.48 -8.43 11.46
CA GLU A 155 1.28 -8.14 10.04
C GLU A 155 0.96 -9.40 9.24
N ARG A 156 1.72 -10.48 9.44
CA ARG A 156 1.46 -11.78 8.80
C ARG A 156 0.10 -12.35 9.21
N PHE A 157 -0.23 -12.26 10.47
CA PHE A 157 -1.52 -12.77 10.99
C PHE A 157 -2.69 -12.03 10.33
N LEU A 158 -2.67 -10.71 10.30
CA LEU A 158 -3.70 -9.91 9.63
C LEU A 158 -3.76 -10.18 8.13
N GLN A 159 -2.61 -10.35 7.46
CA GLN A 159 -2.56 -10.77 6.06
C GLN A 159 -3.19 -12.16 5.84
N HIS A 160 -2.92 -13.12 6.72
CA HIS A 160 -3.53 -14.45 6.64
C HIS A 160 -5.03 -14.39 6.83
N ILE A 161 -5.53 -13.64 7.80
CA ILE A 161 -6.98 -13.42 7.99
C ILE A 161 -7.57 -12.89 6.67
N ARG A 162 -6.99 -11.84 6.11
CA ARG A 162 -7.47 -11.18 4.89
C ARG A 162 -7.48 -12.13 3.70
N ILE A 163 -6.39 -12.86 3.46
CA ILE A 163 -6.29 -13.84 2.37
C ILE A 163 -7.36 -14.92 2.52
N ARG A 164 -7.52 -15.51 3.71
CA ARG A 164 -8.51 -16.54 3.97
C ARG A 164 -9.94 -16.02 3.81
N LEU A 165 -10.19 -14.79 4.24
CA LEU A 165 -11.48 -14.15 4.07
C LEU A 165 -11.82 -13.94 2.58
N HIS A 166 -10.87 -13.50 1.76
CA HIS A 166 -11.05 -13.37 0.31
C HIS A 166 -11.35 -14.73 -0.35
N TYR A 167 -10.65 -15.80 0.04
CA TYR A 167 -10.96 -17.15 -0.46
C TYR A 167 -12.33 -17.65 -0.01
N LEU A 168 -12.71 -17.37 1.24
CA LEU A 168 -13.99 -17.78 1.79
C LEU A 168 -15.18 -17.09 1.10
N THR A 169 -15.00 -15.83 0.74
CA THR A 169 -16.08 -14.98 0.15
C THR A 169 -16.05 -14.94 -1.38
N GLY A 170 -14.96 -15.39 -2.01
CA GLY A 170 -14.76 -15.29 -3.45
C GLY A 170 -14.61 -13.85 -3.97
N ARG A 171 -14.36 -12.89 -3.08
CA ARG A 171 -14.20 -11.46 -3.41
C ARG A 171 -13.22 -10.77 -2.46
N ALA A 172 -12.84 -9.53 -2.80
CA ALA A 172 -12.00 -8.69 -1.94
C ALA A 172 -12.80 -8.16 -0.73
N GLU A 173 -13.09 -9.04 0.25
CA GLU A 173 -13.78 -8.70 1.49
C GLU A 173 -12.76 -8.52 2.61
N ASP A 174 -12.76 -7.35 3.25
CA ASP A 174 -11.85 -7.02 4.35
C ASP A 174 -12.58 -6.90 5.70
N ARG A 175 -13.92 -6.96 5.69
CA ARG A 175 -14.73 -6.91 6.91
C ARG A 175 -15.01 -8.31 7.44
N LEU A 176 -14.67 -8.53 8.68
CA LEU A 176 -14.85 -9.80 9.36
C LEU A 176 -16.30 -9.91 9.90
N LEU A 177 -17.26 -10.17 9.01
CA LEU A 177 -18.66 -10.37 9.35
C LEU A 177 -18.87 -11.59 10.22
N PHE A 178 -19.88 -11.60 11.08
CA PHE A 178 -20.22 -12.73 11.96
C PHE A 178 -20.29 -14.06 11.22
N ASP A 179 -20.93 -14.10 10.06
CA ASP A 179 -21.10 -15.32 9.25
C ASP A 179 -19.77 -15.94 8.80
N HIS A 180 -18.69 -15.17 8.85
CA HIS A 180 -17.35 -15.61 8.44
C HIS A 180 -16.43 -15.91 9.63
N GLN A 181 -16.71 -15.35 10.82
CA GLN A 181 -15.82 -15.44 11.99
C GLN A 181 -15.59 -16.89 12.41
N GLU A 182 -16.66 -17.67 12.61
CA GLU A 182 -16.56 -19.06 13.01
C GLU A 182 -15.82 -19.94 12.00
N LYS A 183 -16.16 -19.77 10.71
CA LYS A 183 -15.50 -20.52 9.63
C LYS A 183 -14.03 -20.20 9.54
N LEU A 184 -13.70 -18.90 9.69
CA LEU A 184 -12.32 -18.43 9.64
C LEU A 184 -11.52 -18.91 10.86
N ALA A 185 -12.10 -18.88 12.07
CA ALA A 185 -11.48 -19.40 13.28
C ALA A 185 -11.10 -20.88 13.11
N ARG A 186 -12.00 -21.71 12.59
CA ARG A 186 -11.71 -23.12 12.27
C ARG A 186 -10.57 -23.28 11.26
N ILE A 187 -10.56 -22.47 10.19
CA ILE A 187 -9.48 -22.51 9.17
C ILE A 187 -8.13 -22.11 9.76
N LEU A 188 -8.12 -21.19 10.70
CA LEU A 188 -6.91 -20.69 11.36
C LEU A 188 -6.48 -21.53 12.58
N GLY A 189 -7.29 -22.51 13.00
CA GLY A 189 -7.03 -23.31 14.20
C GLY A 189 -7.12 -22.50 15.49
N ILE A 190 -7.99 -21.48 15.53
CA ILE A 190 -8.26 -20.64 16.69
C ILE A 190 -9.55 -21.17 17.33
N GLU A 191 -9.42 -21.76 18.52
CA GLU A 191 -10.54 -22.25 19.35
C GLU A 191 -10.95 -21.20 20.39
#